data_b324100266d1cff8e48a093fb348aebf
#
_entry.id   b324100266d1cff8e48a093fb348aebf
#
_cell.length_a   1.000
_cell.length_b   1.000
_cell.length_c   1.000
_cell.angle_alpha   90.00
_cell.angle_beta   90.00
_cell.angle_gamma   90.00
#
_symmetry.space_group_name_H-M   'P 1'
#
loop_
_entity.id
_entity.type
_entity.pdbx_description
1 polymer ?
#
loop_
_entity_poly.entity_id
_entity_poly.type
_entity_poly.pdbx_seq_one_letter_code
_entity_poly.pdbx_strand_id
1 'polypeptide(L)'
;RVAKATMAHDRDWAFSIAYNAILQATRALMFAHGFRPSAGEGQHKAAVQFAEAVLGEEFKEDIHIFDKMRSKRHRVVYDISGLISQAEARQAFTFAVRYVEAAERVLKTA
;
A
#
# COMPACT_ATOMS: atom_id res chain seq x y z
N ARG A 1 -4.78 20.20 22.00
CA ARG A 1 -3.37 19.85 21.79
C ARG A 1 -3.13 18.34 21.86
N VAL A 2 -3.46 17.74 22.98
CA VAL A 2 -3.37 16.28 23.08
C VAL A 2 -4.26 15.61 22.03
N ALA A 3 -5.47 16.11 21.86
CA ALA A 3 -6.39 15.60 20.86
C ALA A 3 -5.83 15.77 19.45
N LYS A 4 -5.20 16.92 19.18
CA LYS A 4 -4.62 17.18 17.87
C LYS A 4 -3.46 16.24 17.57
N ALA A 5 -2.60 15.99 18.55
CA ALA A 5 -1.49 15.06 18.40
C ALA A 5 -1.99 13.64 18.19
N THR A 6 -3.04 13.25 18.93
CA THR A 6 -3.65 11.92 18.80
C THR A 6 -4.26 11.74 17.42
N MET A 7 -4.95 12.76 16.91
CA MET A 7 -5.55 12.69 15.57
C MET A 7 -4.49 12.53 14.47
N ALA A 8 -3.37 13.25 14.58
CA ALA A 8 -2.29 13.12 13.62
C ALA A 8 -1.71 11.71 13.65
N HIS A 9 -1.52 11.16 14.85
CA HIS A 9 -1.01 9.81 15.01
C HIS A 9 -1.99 8.78 14.44
N ASP A 10 -3.29 8.98 14.65
CA ASP A 10 -4.31 8.09 14.13
C ASP A 10 -4.34 8.11 12.59
N ARG A 11 -4.13 9.28 11.98
CA ARG A 11 -4.07 9.38 10.53
C ARG A 11 -2.86 8.64 9.97
N ASP A 12 -1.71 8.80 10.61
CA ASP A 12 -0.50 8.09 10.21
C ASP A 12 -0.70 6.58 10.32
N TRP A 13 -1.33 6.15 11.41
CA TRP A 13 -1.62 4.75 11.65
C TRP A 13 -2.57 4.19 10.60
N ALA A 14 -3.65 4.93 10.31
CA ALA A 14 -4.64 4.52 9.30
C ALA A 14 -4.00 4.39 7.92
N PHE A 15 -3.14 5.33 7.57
CA PHE A 15 -2.42 5.30 6.30
C PHE A 15 -1.53 4.06 6.21
N SER A 16 -0.81 3.76 7.29
CA SER A 16 0.08 2.60 7.33
C SER A 16 -0.70 1.29 7.24
N ILE A 17 -1.85 1.20 7.89
CA ILE A 17 -2.70 0.01 7.80
C ILE A 17 -3.19 -0.19 6.36
N ALA A 18 -3.63 0.89 5.71
CA ALA A 18 -4.07 0.83 4.32
C ALA A 18 -2.94 0.36 3.40
N TYR A 19 -1.76 0.91 3.60
CA TYR A 19 -0.60 0.51 2.80
C TYR A 19 -0.27 -0.97 3.01
N ASN A 20 -0.31 -1.43 4.26
CA ASN A 20 -0.02 -2.83 4.55
C ASN A 20 -1.04 -3.77 3.92
N ALA A 21 -2.30 -3.37 3.86
CA ALA A 21 -3.33 -4.18 3.20
C ALA A 21 -3.01 -4.35 1.71
N ILE A 22 -2.60 -3.27 1.05
CA ILE A 22 -2.21 -3.31 -0.35
C ILE A 22 -0.99 -4.21 -0.56
N LEU A 23 -0.01 -4.06 0.33
CA LEU A 23 1.22 -4.86 0.26
C LEU A 23 0.93 -6.35 0.43
N GLN A 24 0.07 -6.71 1.37
CA GLN A 24 -0.28 -8.12 1.59
C GLN A 24 -1.06 -8.68 0.40
N ALA A 25 -1.96 -7.90 -0.18
CA ALA A 25 -2.67 -8.33 -1.38
C ALA A 25 -1.70 -8.59 -2.54
N THR A 26 -0.71 -7.71 -2.70
CA THR A 26 0.31 -7.87 -3.74
C THR A 26 1.16 -9.12 -3.49
N ARG A 27 1.52 -9.36 -2.23
CA ARG A 27 2.27 -10.57 -1.87
C ARG A 27 1.49 -11.83 -2.19
N ALA A 28 0.19 -11.82 -1.95
CA ALA A 28 -0.66 -12.97 -2.29
C ALA A 28 -0.61 -13.23 -3.79
N LEU A 29 -0.65 -12.19 -4.60
CA LEU A 29 -0.52 -12.32 -6.04
C LEU A 29 0.85 -12.86 -6.43
N MET A 30 1.91 -12.41 -5.75
CA MET A 30 3.25 -12.89 -6.00
C MET A 30 3.37 -14.39 -5.73
N PHE A 31 2.83 -14.85 -4.60
CA PHE A 31 2.83 -16.26 -4.27
C PHE A 31 2.04 -17.08 -5.29
N ALA A 32 0.90 -16.54 -5.73
CA ALA A 32 0.08 -17.24 -6.73
C ALA A 32 0.82 -17.42 -8.07
N HIS A 33 1.76 -16.52 -8.36
CA HIS A 33 2.57 -16.60 -9.57
C HIS A 33 3.93 -17.29 -9.34
N GLY A 34 4.12 -17.87 -8.18
CA GLY A 34 5.37 -18.58 -7.89
C GLY A 34 6.53 -17.70 -7.44
N PHE A 35 6.27 -16.43 -7.17
CA PHE A 35 7.32 -15.52 -6.69
C PHE A 35 7.38 -15.54 -5.17
N ARG A 36 8.59 -15.50 -4.64
CA ARG A 36 8.82 -15.42 -3.20
C ARG A 36 9.69 -14.21 -2.93
N PRO A 37 9.10 -13.13 -2.41
CA PRO A 37 9.89 -11.93 -2.12
C PRO A 37 10.91 -12.23 -1.03
N SER A 38 12.12 -11.73 -1.22
CA SER A 38 13.14 -11.85 -0.19
C SER A 38 12.83 -10.92 0.97
N ALA A 39 13.24 -11.30 2.17
CA ALA A 39 13.10 -10.44 3.34
C ALA A 39 14.12 -9.30 3.27
N GLY A 40 13.80 -8.19 3.93
CA GLY A 40 14.72 -7.09 4.08
C GLY A 40 14.32 -5.85 3.29
N GLU A 41 15.26 -4.95 3.17
CA GLU A 41 15.08 -3.70 2.45
C GLU A 41 14.78 -3.99 0.98
N GLY A 42 13.96 -3.36 0.35
CA GLY A 42 13.64 -3.57 -1.05
C GLY A 42 12.47 -4.49 -1.29
N GLN A 43 11.97 -5.19 -0.26
CA GLN A 43 10.80 -6.05 -0.46
C GLN A 43 9.58 -5.24 -0.87
N HIS A 44 9.44 -4.02 -0.37
CA HIS A 44 8.34 -3.14 -0.73
C HIS A 44 8.46 -2.68 -2.18
N LYS A 45 9.68 -2.31 -2.58
CA LYS A 45 9.94 -1.90 -3.95
C LYS A 45 9.73 -3.08 -4.90
N ALA A 46 10.15 -4.27 -4.50
CA ALA A 46 9.97 -5.47 -5.30
C ALA A 46 8.48 -5.76 -5.52
N ALA A 47 7.64 -5.53 -4.51
CA ALA A 47 6.20 -5.71 -4.66
C ALA A 47 5.62 -4.76 -5.69
N VAL A 48 6.04 -3.49 -5.67
CA VAL A 48 5.60 -2.52 -6.66
C VAL A 48 6.03 -2.95 -8.06
N GLN A 49 7.29 -3.34 -8.20
CA GLN A 49 7.83 -3.77 -9.49
C GLN A 49 7.10 -5.00 -10.03
N PHE A 50 6.78 -5.94 -9.15
CA PHE A 50 6.02 -7.12 -9.52
C PHE A 50 4.64 -6.71 -10.05
N ALA A 51 3.96 -5.81 -9.32
CA ALA A 51 2.64 -5.36 -9.72
C ALA A 51 2.68 -4.69 -11.10
N GLU A 52 3.70 -3.88 -11.36
CA GLU A 52 3.87 -3.25 -12.66
C GLU A 52 4.04 -4.27 -13.78
N ALA A 53 4.79 -5.32 -13.53
CA ALA A 53 5.10 -6.32 -14.55
C ALA A 53 3.93 -7.25 -14.84
N VAL A 54 3.10 -7.53 -13.85
CA VAL A 54 2.11 -8.60 -13.94
C VAL A 54 0.68 -8.12 -14.14
N LEU A 55 0.29 -7.02 -13.48
CA LEU A 55 -1.10 -6.58 -13.49
C LEU A 55 -1.52 -5.81 -14.74
N GLY A 56 -0.59 -5.27 -15.50
CA GLY A 56 -0.87 -4.65 -16.78
C GLY A 56 -1.47 -3.26 -16.72
N GLU A 57 -1.91 -2.78 -17.88
CA GLU A 57 -2.40 -1.42 -18.05
C GLU A 57 -3.62 -1.08 -17.20
N GLU A 58 -4.47 -2.07 -16.98
CA GLU A 58 -5.70 -1.88 -16.20
C GLU A 58 -5.42 -1.35 -14.81
N PHE A 59 -4.28 -1.73 -14.23
CA PHE A 59 -3.91 -1.35 -12.88
C PHE A 59 -2.81 -0.29 -12.81
N LYS A 60 -2.49 0.32 -13.92
CA LYS A 60 -1.38 1.28 -14.00
C LYS A 60 -1.51 2.42 -13.00
N GLU A 61 -2.71 2.99 -12.92
CA GLU A 61 -2.96 4.10 -12.01
C GLU A 61 -2.90 3.66 -10.55
N ASP A 62 -3.46 2.49 -10.27
CA ASP A 62 -3.45 1.92 -8.93
C ASP A 62 -2.02 1.64 -8.47
N ILE A 63 -1.19 1.14 -9.37
CA ILE A 63 0.22 0.85 -9.06
C ILE A 63 0.99 2.14 -8.79
N HIS A 64 0.70 3.19 -9.54
CA HIS A 64 1.32 4.50 -9.33
C HIS A 64 1.00 5.04 -7.94
N ILE A 65 -0.26 4.90 -7.52
CA ILE A 65 -0.68 5.31 -6.18
C ILE A 65 0.03 4.47 -5.12
N PHE A 66 0.13 3.17 -5.35
CA PHE A 66 0.81 2.25 -4.45
C PHE A 66 2.27 2.69 -4.25
N ASP A 67 2.95 3.03 -5.35
CA ASP A 67 4.35 3.45 -5.27
C ASP A 67 4.51 4.77 -4.50
N LYS A 68 3.60 5.71 -4.72
CA LYS A 68 3.59 6.96 -3.96
C LYS A 68 3.36 6.71 -2.48
N MET A 69 2.46 5.81 -2.15
CA MET A 69 2.20 5.44 -0.77
C MET A 69 3.43 4.81 -0.12
N ARG A 70 4.13 3.97 -0.86
CA ARG A 70 5.35 3.34 -0.38
C ARG A 70 6.38 4.39 0.05
N SER A 71 6.60 5.37 -0.80
CA SER A 71 7.55 6.43 -0.52
C SER A 71 7.11 7.27 0.68
N LYS A 72 5.84 7.63 0.74
CA LYS A 72 5.31 8.46 1.82
C LYS A 72 5.28 7.71 3.14
N ARG A 73 4.95 6.42 3.11
CA ARG A 73 4.94 5.59 4.32
C ARG A 73 6.32 5.54 4.95
N HIS A 74 7.37 5.44 4.15
CA HIS A 74 8.72 5.43 4.66
C HIS A 74 9.00 6.70 5.45
N ARG A 75 8.62 7.85 4.92
CA ARG A 75 8.81 9.15 5.59
C ARG A 75 8.00 9.24 6.88
N VAL A 76 6.75 8.76 6.86
CA VAL A 76 5.88 8.80 8.02
C VAL A 76 6.44 7.95 9.15
N VAL A 77 6.91 6.74 8.85
CA VAL A 77 7.38 5.81 9.87
C VAL A 77 8.74 6.21 10.41
N TYR A 78 9.64 6.69 9.57
CA TYR A 78 11.03 6.90 9.95
C TYR A 78 11.44 8.35 10.17
N ASP A 79 10.75 9.30 9.54
CA ASP A 79 11.20 10.69 9.56
C ASP A 79 10.29 11.63 10.32
N ILE A 80 9.03 11.79 9.90
CA ILE A 80 8.15 12.84 10.38
C ILE A 80 6.76 12.27 10.70
N SER A 81 6.29 12.51 11.93
CA SER A 81 4.91 12.17 12.28
C SER A 81 3.99 13.32 11.85
N GLY A 82 2.73 13.00 11.60
CA GLY A 82 1.73 14.00 11.23
C GLY A 82 1.81 14.45 9.78
N LEU A 83 2.54 13.73 8.95
CA LEU A 83 2.69 14.06 7.54
C LEU A 83 1.43 13.79 6.73
N ILE A 84 0.56 12.94 7.23
CA ILE A 84 -0.64 12.51 6.52
C ILE A 84 -1.83 13.38 6.90
N SER A 85 -2.49 13.98 5.92
CA SER A 85 -3.71 14.72 6.14
C SER A 85 -4.90 13.76 6.29
N GLN A 86 -6.01 14.27 6.81
CA GLN A 86 -7.22 13.48 6.93
C GLN A 86 -7.72 13.02 5.56
N ALA A 87 -7.63 13.89 4.56
CA ALA A 87 -8.05 13.54 3.20
C ALA A 87 -7.17 12.41 2.64
N GLU A 88 -5.86 12.50 2.88
CA GLU A 88 -4.94 11.46 2.41
C GLU A 88 -5.20 10.12 3.07
N ALA A 89 -5.47 10.12 4.38
CA ALA A 89 -5.79 8.87 5.08
C ALA A 89 -7.05 8.24 4.53
N ARG A 90 -8.07 9.05 4.25
CA ARG A 90 -9.34 8.58 3.69
C ARG A 90 -9.16 8.03 2.28
N GLN A 91 -8.40 8.72 1.44
CA GLN A 91 -8.10 8.27 0.09
C GLN A 91 -7.33 6.97 0.10
N ALA A 92 -6.35 6.84 1.00
CA ALA A 92 -5.57 5.62 1.13
C ALA A 92 -6.46 4.44 1.50
N PHE A 93 -7.39 4.64 2.43
CA PHE A 93 -8.31 3.60 2.84
C PHE A 93 -9.20 3.17 1.67
N THR A 94 -9.80 4.13 0.98
CA THR A 94 -10.69 3.85 -0.15
C THR A 94 -9.94 3.11 -1.25
N PHE A 95 -8.73 3.56 -1.54
CA PHE A 95 -7.90 2.91 -2.55
C PHE A 95 -7.53 1.48 -2.13
N ALA A 96 -7.19 1.29 -0.85
CA ALA A 96 -6.82 -0.04 -0.35
C ALA A 96 -7.97 -1.03 -0.52
N VAL A 97 -9.19 -0.62 -0.19
CA VAL A 97 -10.36 -1.49 -0.35
C VAL A 97 -10.52 -1.89 -1.80
N ARG A 98 -10.45 -0.92 -2.71
CA ARG A 98 -10.60 -1.19 -4.15
C ARG A 98 -9.51 -2.11 -4.67
N TYR A 99 -8.27 -1.86 -4.25
CA TYR A 99 -7.13 -2.65 -4.71
C TYR A 99 -7.22 -4.09 -4.21
N VAL A 100 -7.54 -4.27 -2.94
CA VAL A 100 -7.67 -5.61 -2.35
C VAL A 100 -8.77 -6.40 -3.06
N GLU A 101 -9.90 -5.76 -3.31
CA GLU A 101 -10.99 -6.41 -4.04
C GLU A 101 -10.57 -6.82 -5.46
N ALA A 102 -9.83 -5.96 -6.13
CA ALA A 102 -9.33 -6.25 -7.46
C ALA A 102 -8.35 -7.44 -7.43
N ALA A 103 -7.46 -7.46 -6.44
CA ALA A 103 -6.50 -8.54 -6.28
C ALA A 103 -7.22 -9.87 -6.00
N GLU A 104 -8.26 -9.84 -5.19
CA GLU A 104 -9.06 -11.04 -4.91
C GLU A 104 -9.71 -11.58 -6.16
N ARG A 105 -10.22 -10.71 -7.02
CA ARG A 105 -10.82 -11.15 -8.28
C ARG A 105 -9.79 -11.82 -9.18
N VAL A 106 -8.59 -11.26 -9.25
CA VAL A 106 -7.51 -11.84 -10.04
C VAL A 106 -7.13 -13.22 -9.50
N LEU A 107 -7.03 -13.36 -8.18
CA LEU A 107 -6.69 -14.62 -7.55
C LEU A 107 -7.76 -15.69 -7.82
N LYS A 108 -9.03 -15.31 -7.85
CA LYS A 108 -10.11 -16.25 -8.10
C LYS A 108 -10.12 -16.76 -9.53
N THR A 109 -9.63 -15.97 -10.47
CA THR A 109 -9.60 -16.36 -11.88
C THR A 109 -8.30 -17.05 -12.28
N ALA A 110 -7.33 -17.06 -11.39
CA ALA A 110 -6.05 -17.74 -11.62
C ALA A 110 -6.12 -19.24 -11.27
#